data_947953a3ca4bd3ea13217fa1166fcb00
#
_entry.id   947953a3ca4bd3ea13217fa1166fcb00
#
_cell.length_a   1.000
_cell.length_b   1.000
_cell.length_c   1.000
_cell.angle_alpha   90.00
_cell.angle_beta   90.00
_cell.angle_gamma   90.00
#
_symmetry.space_group_name_H-M   'P 1'
#
loop_
_entity.id
_entity.type
_entity.pdbx_description
1 polymer ?
#
loop_
_entity_poly.entity_id
_entity_poly.type
_entity_poly.pdbx_seq_one_letter_code
_entity_poly.pdbx_strand_id
1 'polypeptide(L)'
;MQSKVSAVILCGGESRRMGQDKAKLQVGKYTFLEQIVRNIMDNGPDEMFLSVRRKNDYSEIKVTHIEDLEQNKGPLMGIYSVMCVASYEKIWVTSCDMPFIDWQVAEELAVYFEDGIDAVIPVDRTGKKYVLC
;
A
#
# COMPACT_ATOMS: atom_id res chain seq x y z
N MET A 1 -13.64 16.91 11.48
CA MET A 1 -12.99 15.64 11.88
C MET A 1 -12.41 14.97 10.68
N GLN A 2 -11.14 14.73 10.69
CA GLN A 2 -10.52 13.90 9.65
C GLN A 2 -11.05 12.47 9.81
N SER A 3 -11.57 11.88 8.73
CA SER A 3 -11.95 10.48 8.75
C SER A 3 -10.71 9.60 8.90
N LYS A 4 -10.82 8.60 9.74
CA LYS A 4 -9.74 7.63 9.95
C LYS A 4 -9.54 6.77 8.69
N VAL A 5 -8.30 6.46 8.40
CA VAL A 5 -7.89 5.73 7.19
C VAL A 5 -6.93 4.62 7.58
N SER A 6 -7.15 3.45 7.01
CA SER A 6 -6.20 2.35 7.05
C SER A 6 -5.29 2.43 5.82
N ALA A 7 -4.00 2.21 5.99
CA ALA A 7 -3.06 2.13 4.87
C ALA A 7 -2.65 0.69 4.61
N VAL A 8 -2.46 0.33 3.35
CA VAL A 8 -1.88 -0.95 2.96
C VAL A 8 -0.79 -0.76 1.91
N ILE A 9 0.33 -1.42 2.13
CA ILE A 9 1.42 -1.52 1.17
C ILE A 9 1.37 -2.91 0.56
N LEU A 10 1.18 -2.98 -0.76
CA LEU A 10 1.11 -4.25 -1.48
C LEU A 10 2.51 -4.76 -1.81
N CYS A 11 2.90 -5.88 -1.23
CA CYS A 11 4.19 -6.54 -1.46
C CYS A 11 4.05 -7.97 -1.98
N GLY A 12 2.83 -8.45 -2.21
CA GLY A 12 2.54 -9.81 -2.68
C GLY A 12 2.56 -10.00 -4.17
N GLY A 13 2.82 -8.94 -4.96
CA GLY A 13 2.69 -8.98 -6.40
C GLY A 13 3.84 -9.67 -7.13
N GLU A 14 3.71 -9.71 -8.47
CA GLU A 14 4.65 -10.38 -9.38
C GLU A 14 5.92 -9.58 -9.67
N SER A 15 6.36 -8.68 -8.76
CA SER A 15 7.60 -7.92 -8.90
C SER A 15 8.85 -8.80 -9.06
N ARG A 16 8.68 -10.11 -8.88
CA ARG A 16 9.72 -11.13 -9.10
C ARG A 16 9.91 -11.53 -10.57
N ARG A 17 9.08 -11.04 -11.50
CA ARG A 17 9.19 -11.39 -12.93
C ARG A 17 10.55 -11.11 -13.53
N MET A 18 11.28 -10.13 -13.00
CA MET A 18 12.61 -9.75 -13.50
C MET A 18 13.74 -10.32 -12.63
N GLY A 19 13.46 -11.32 -11.79
CA GLY A 19 14.44 -11.93 -10.92
C GLY A 19 14.87 -11.07 -9.74
N GLN A 20 14.24 -9.89 -9.55
CA GLN A 20 14.52 -8.98 -8.44
C GLN A 20 13.25 -8.65 -7.68
N ASP A 21 13.33 -8.74 -6.36
CA ASP A 21 12.28 -8.23 -5.47
C ASP A 21 12.47 -6.72 -5.31
N LYS A 22 11.63 -5.94 -5.97
CA LYS A 22 11.71 -4.47 -5.94
C LYS A 22 11.64 -3.89 -4.54
N ALA A 23 10.89 -4.52 -3.64
CA ALA A 23 10.78 -4.06 -2.26
C ALA A 23 12.13 -4.08 -1.52
N LYS A 24 13.06 -4.93 -1.95
CA LYS A 24 14.40 -5.06 -1.36
C LYS A 24 15.48 -4.22 -2.04
N LEU A 25 15.15 -3.48 -3.09
CA LEU A 25 16.09 -2.55 -3.73
C LEU A 25 16.47 -1.44 -2.75
N GLN A 26 17.74 -1.00 -2.83
CA GLN A 26 18.27 0.03 -1.92
C GLN A 26 17.99 1.44 -2.42
N VAL A 27 17.61 2.33 -1.51
CA VAL A 27 17.52 3.77 -1.71
C VAL A 27 18.32 4.41 -0.57
N GLY A 28 19.54 4.83 -0.86
CA GLY A 28 20.45 5.27 0.19
C GLY A 28 20.75 4.12 1.15
N LYS A 29 20.47 4.29 2.44
CA LYS A 29 20.69 3.26 3.46
C LYS A 29 19.49 2.37 3.75
N TYR A 30 18.34 2.62 3.09
CA TYR A 30 17.11 1.86 3.29
C TYR A 30 16.71 1.09 2.05
N THR A 31 15.94 0.01 2.20
CA THR A 31 15.25 -0.62 1.08
C THR A 31 14.06 0.24 0.65
N PHE A 32 13.52 -0.01 -0.55
CA PHE A 32 12.29 0.65 -1.02
C PHE A 32 11.18 0.53 0.02
N LEU A 33 10.97 -0.68 0.54
CA LEU A 33 9.91 -0.93 1.51
C LEU A 33 10.14 -0.20 2.84
N GLU A 34 11.37 -0.24 3.36
CA GLU A 34 11.72 0.51 4.57
C GLU A 34 11.48 2.01 4.38
N GLN A 35 11.86 2.56 3.23
CA GLN A 35 11.65 3.97 2.93
C GLN A 35 10.16 4.33 2.86
N ILE A 36 9.35 3.50 2.22
CA ILE A 36 7.89 3.70 2.14
C ILE A 36 7.27 3.69 3.53
N VAL A 37 7.61 2.69 4.34
CA VAL A 37 7.09 2.57 5.71
C VAL A 37 7.42 3.82 6.52
N ARG A 38 8.66 4.31 6.43
CA ARG A 38 9.08 5.52 7.13
C ARG A 38 8.29 6.76 6.67
N ASN A 39 8.14 6.92 5.36
CA ASN A 39 7.41 8.06 4.79
C ASN A 39 5.93 8.09 5.19
N ILE A 40 5.32 6.92 5.32
CA ILE A 40 3.91 6.80 5.68
C ILE A 40 3.70 6.94 7.18
N MET A 41 4.57 6.37 8.00
CA MET A 41 4.42 6.40 9.45
C MET A 41 4.60 7.79 10.07
N ASP A 42 5.35 8.66 9.41
CA ASP A 42 5.57 10.02 9.90
C ASP A 42 4.28 10.84 9.71
N ASN A 43 3.57 11.09 10.80
CA ASN A 43 2.23 11.72 10.82
C ASN A 43 1.18 10.96 10.00
N GLY A 44 1.27 9.65 10.00
CA GLY A 44 0.56 8.78 9.10
C GLY A 44 -0.79 8.25 9.56
N PRO A 45 -1.19 7.10 9.01
CA PRO A 45 -2.51 6.54 9.19
C PRO A 45 -2.79 6.05 10.62
N ASP A 46 -4.07 5.84 10.92
CA ASP A 46 -4.52 5.27 12.20
C ASP A 46 -4.18 3.78 12.30
N GLU A 47 -4.06 3.10 11.17
CA GLU A 47 -3.58 1.72 11.11
C GLU A 47 -2.90 1.45 9.77
N MET A 48 -1.90 0.56 9.77
CA MET A 48 -1.13 0.23 8.58
C MET A 48 -0.91 -1.27 8.48
N PHE A 49 -1.04 -1.78 7.25
CA PHE A 49 -0.83 -3.19 6.93
C PHE A 49 0.20 -3.34 5.82
N LEU A 50 0.91 -4.45 5.87
CA LEU A 50 1.74 -4.94 4.78
C LEU A 50 1.06 -6.17 4.18
N SER A 51 0.64 -6.09 2.94
CA SER A 51 0.05 -7.22 2.23
C SER A 51 1.16 -8.06 1.63
N VAL A 52 1.23 -9.34 2.00
CA VAL A 52 2.31 -10.25 1.62
C VAL A 52 1.75 -11.56 1.05
N ARG A 53 2.53 -12.23 0.21
CA ARG A 53 2.17 -13.56 -0.29
C ARG A 53 2.26 -14.61 0.81
N ARG A 54 3.31 -14.53 1.63
CA ARG A 54 3.59 -15.46 2.71
C ARG A 54 3.88 -14.70 4.00
N LYS A 55 3.41 -15.22 5.10
CA LYS A 55 3.46 -14.57 6.40
C LYS A 55 4.86 -14.14 6.85
N ASN A 56 5.90 -14.87 6.44
CA ASN A 56 7.28 -14.58 6.84
C ASN A 56 8.02 -13.64 5.88
N ASP A 57 7.39 -13.26 4.76
CA ASP A 57 7.98 -12.31 3.83
C ASP A 57 8.13 -10.94 4.53
N TYR A 58 9.30 -10.33 4.39
CA TYR A 58 9.62 -9.02 4.97
C TYR A 58 9.45 -8.97 6.51
N SER A 59 9.84 -10.04 7.20
CA SER A 59 9.69 -10.15 8.66
C SER A 59 10.42 -9.07 9.46
N GLU A 60 11.41 -8.42 8.86
CA GLU A 60 12.14 -7.28 9.43
C GLU A 60 11.30 -6.00 9.54
N ILE A 61 10.23 -5.90 8.77
CA ILE A 61 9.34 -4.73 8.77
C ILE A 61 8.32 -4.86 9.91
N LYS A 62 8.33 -3.89 10.82
CA LYS A 62 7.51 -3.92 12.04
C LYS A 62 6.14 -3.27 11.83
N VAL A 63 5.38 -3.85 10.91
CA VAL A 63 4.00 -3.46 10.56
C VAL A 63 3.18 -4.73 10.54
N THR A 64 1.87 -4.64 10.78
CA THR A 64 1.00 -5.82 10.72
C THR A 64 0.99 -6.42 9.32
N HIS A 65 1.40 -7.67 9.21
CA HIS A 65 1.44 -8.40 7.93
C HIS A 65 0.14 -9.16 7.73
N ILE A 66 -0.44 -9.01 6.55
CA ILE A 66 -1.64 -9.75 6.14
C ILE A 66 -1.27 -10.62 4.94
N GLU A 67 -1.36 -11.92 5.12
CA GLU A 67 -1.14 -12.88 4.05
C GLU A 67 -2.36 -12.93 3.12
N ASP A 68 -2.11 -13.05 1.82
CA ASP A 68 -3.19 -13.21 0.83
C ASP A 68 -4.05 -14.42 1.19
N LEU A 69 -5.37 -14.23 1.24
CA LEU A 69 -6.31 -15.32 1.55
C LEU A 69 -6.25 -16.44 0.51
N GLU A 70 -6.00 -16.09 -0.76
CA GLU A 70 -5.77 -17.05 -1.82
C GLU A 70 -4.51 -16.67 -2.60
N GLN A 71 -3.67 -17.65 -2.90
CA GLN A 71 -2.42 -17.44 -3.63
C GLN A 71 -2.66 -17.23 -5.13
N ASN A 72 -1.77 -16.46 -5.76
CA ASN A 72 -1.74 -16.26 -7.22
C ASN A 72 -3.02 -15.63 -7.80
N LYS A 73 -3.70 -14.77 -7.04
CA LYS A 73 -4.92 -14.05 -7.47
C LYS A 73 -4.69 -12.58 -7.77
N GLY A 74 -3.44 -12.13 -7.81
CA GLY A 74 -3.06 -10.75 -8.13
C GLY A 74 -3.27 -9.75 -6.98
N PRO A 75 -3.06 -8.45 -7.26
CA PRO A 75 -3.09 -7.41 -6.22
C PRO A 75 -4.46 -7.21 -5.58
N LEU A 76 -5.54 -7.47 -6.29
CA LEU A 76 -6.89 -7.32 -5.73
C LEU A 76 -7.12 -8.28 -4.55
N MET A 77 -6.50 -9.45 -4.56
CA MET A 77 -6.60 -10.38 -3.44
C MET A 77 -5.92 -9.81 -2.18
N GLY A 78 -4.78 -9.15 -2.33
CA GLY A 78 -4.09 -8.47 -1.23
C GLY A 78 -4.97 -7.36 -0.64
N ILE A 79 -5.58 -6.54 -1.48
CA ILE A 79 -6.50 -5.49 -1.04
C ILE A 79 -7.70 -6.11 -0.30
N TYR A 80 -8.33 -7.11 -0.89
CA TYR A 80 -9.47 -7.80 -0.28
C TYR A 80 -9.12 -8.41 1.07
N SER A 81 -7.97 -9.08 1.16
CA SER A 81 -7.50 -9.71 2.40
C SER A 81 -7.33 -8.68 3.53
N VAL A 82 -6.80 -7.50 3.21
CA VAL A 82 -6.68 -6.40 4.17
C VAL A 82 -8.05 -5.83 4.51
N MET A 83 -8.95 -5.66 3.54
CA MET A 83 -10.31 -5.17 3.78
C MET A 83 -11.07 -6.04 4.80
N CYS A 84 -10.82 -7.33 4.82
CA CYS A 84 -11.46 -8.26 5.76
C CYS A 84 -11.07 -7.99 7.22
N VAL A 85 -9.94 -7.35 7.48
CA VAL A 85 -9.41 -7.12 8.84
C VAL A 85 -9.27 -5.65 9.22
N ALA A 86 -9.30 -4.75 8.26
CA ALA A 86 -9.16 -3.31 8.48
C ALA A 86 -10.29 -2.77 9.36
N SER A 87 -9.94 -1.88 10.28
CA SER A 87 -10.90 -1.28 11.21
C SER A 87 -11.66 -0.09 10.63
N TYR A 88 -11.15 0.50 9.54
CA TYR A 88 -11.70 1.73 8.97
C TYR A 88 -12.22 1.52 7.56
N GLU A 89 -13.28 2.26 7.21
CA GLU A 89 -13.95 2.13 5.91
C GLU A 89 -13.09 2.62 4.74
N LYS A 90 -12.23 3.61 5.00
CA LYS A 90 -11.35 4.15 3.98
C LYS A 90 -10.00 3.46 4.04
N ILE A 91 -9.59 2.91 2.91
CA ILE A 91 -8.30 2.23 2.78
C ILE A 91 -7.49 2.91 1.68
N TRP A 92 -6.31 3.38 2.04
CA TRP A 92 -5.34 3.87 1.07
C TRP A 92 -4.39 2.74 0.69
N VAL A 93 -4.27 2.51 -0.61
CA VAL A 93 -3.47 1.41 -1.17
C VAL A 93 -2.28 1.99 -1.92
N THR A 94 -1.10 1.51 -1.60
CA THR A 94 0.13 1.83 -2.33
C THR A 94 0.94 0.57 -2.60
N SER A 95 1.90 0.68 -3.51
CA SER A 95 2.77 -0.43 -3.89
C SER A 95 4.16 -0.28 -3.29
N CYS A 96 4.85 -1.40 -3.11
CA CYS A 96 6.23 -1.44 -2.60
C CYS A 96 7.30 -0.96 -3.59
N ASP A 97 6.92 -0.57 -4.81
CA ASP A 97 7.83 -0.04 -5.82
C ASP A 97 7.78 1.49 -5.98
N MET A 98 7.15 2.19 -5.04
CA MET A 98 7.04 3.65 -5.02
C MET A 98 7.73 4.25 -3.79
N PRO A 99 9.09 4.28 -3.75
CA PRO A 99 9.85 4.59 -2.52
C PRO A 99 9.73 6.06 -2.06
N PHE A 100 9.20 6.94 -2.90
CA PHE A 100 9.03 8.36 -2.57
C PHE A 100 7.59 8.75 -2.27
N ILE A 101 6.68 7.77 -2.22
CA ILE A 101 5.29 8.02 -1.80
C ILE A 101 5.26 8.42 -0.32
N ASP A 102 4.37 9.33 0.05
CA ASP A 102 4.18 9.70 1.45
C ASP A 102 2.69 9.82 1.79
N TRP A 103 2.42 9.99 3.08
CA TRP A 103 1.06 10.04 3.60
C TRP A 103 0.26 11.25 3.09
N GLN A 104 0.90 12.34 2.71
CA GLN A 104 0.23 13.53 2.20
C GLN A 104 -0.62 13.20 0.96
N VAL A 105 -0.16 12.29 0.12
CA VAL A 105 -0.91 11.85 -1.06
C VAL A 105 -2.26 11.24 -0.64
N ALA A 106 -2.26 10.41 0.39
CA ALA A 106 -3.50 9.83 0.91
C ALA A 106 -4.45 10.89 1.44
N GLU A 107 -3.93 11.88 2.16
CA GLU A 107 -4.74 12.99 2.70
C GLU A 107 -5.35 13.82 1.57
N GLU A 108 -4.60 14.11 0.52
CA GLU A 108 -5.09 14.83 -0.66
C GLU A 108 -6.18 14.05 -1.39
N LEU A 109 -6.01 12.74 -1.56
CA LEU A 109 -7.02 11.90 -2.20
C LEU A 109 -8.30 11.76 -1.36
N ALA A 110 -8.15 11.72 -0.05
CA ALA A 110 -9.29 11.51 0.86
C ALA A 110 -10.36 12.60 0.76
N VAL A 111 -10.00 13.83 0.38
CA VAL A 111 -10.98 14.93 0.25
C VAL A 111 -11.96 14.72 -0.90
N TYR A 112 -11.66 13.84 -1.84
CA TYR A 112 -12.53 13.54 -2.99
C TYR A 112 -13.54 12.42 -2.70
N PHE A 113 -13.46 11.79 -1.52
CA PHE A 113 -14.46 10.79 -1.13
C PHE A 113 -15.75 11.48 -0.70
N GLU A 114 -16.81 11.17 -1.43
CA GLU A 114 -18.19 11.62 -1.17
C GLU A 114 -19.10 10.39 -1.18
N ASP A 115 -20.33 10.56 -0.71
CA ASP A 115 -21.34 9.50 -0.74
C ASP A 115 -21.54 8.97 -2.16
N GLY A 116 -21.44 7.66 -2.31
CA GLY A 116 -21.58 6.99 -3.60
C GLY A 116 -20.28 6.84 -4.39
N ILE A 117 -19.15 7.31 -3.85
CA ILE A 117 -17.83 7.10 -4.44
C ILE A 117 -17.17 5.88 -3.80
N ASP A 118 -16.88 4.86 -4.61
CA ASP A 118 -16.24 3.63 -4.13
C ASP A 118 -14.71 3.67 -4.19
N ALA A 119 -14.14 4.44 -5.11
CA ALA A 119 -12.69 4.56 -5.24
C ALA A 119 -12.28 5.92 -5.80
N VAL A 120 -11.14 6.41 -5.33
CA VAL A 120 -10.49 7.64 -5.83
C VAL A 120 -9.11 7.25 -6.35
N ILE A 121 -8.85 7.53 -7.62
CA ILE A 121 -7.62 7.16 -8.31
C ILE A 121 -6.93 8.42 -8.84
N PRO A 122 -5.64 8.65 -8.50
CA PRO A 122 -4.94 9.82 -8.99
C PRO A 122 -4.66 9.71 -10.50
N VAL A 123 -4.75 10.85 -11.18
CA VAL A 123 -4.49 10.97 -12.62
C VAL A 123 -3.53 12.13 -12.82
N ASP A 124 -2.50 11.96 -13.63
CA ASP A 124 -1.57 13.03 -13.95
C ASP A 124 -2.11 13.96 -15.06
N ARG A 125 -1.34 15.00 -15.38
CA ARG A 125 -1.72 15.99 -16.40
C ARG A 125 -1.88 15.40 -17.80
N THR A 126 -1.29 14.23 -18.07
CA THR A 126 -1.40 13.53 -19.36
C THR A 126 -2.61 12.62 -19.44
N GLY A 127 -3.36 12.47 -18.33
CA GLY A 127 -4.49 11.55 -18.23
C GLY A 127 -4.09 10.13 -17.82
N LYS A 128 -2.82 9.88 -17.48
CA LYS A 128 -2.36 8.60 -17.01
C LYS A 128 -2.90 8.35 -15.60
N LYS A 129 -3.59 7.23 -15.42
CA LYS A 129 -4.09 6.77 -14.13
C LYS A 129 -3.02 5.98 -13.39
N TYR A 130 -2.85 6.31 -12.12
CA TYR A 130 -1.93 5.58 -11.24
C TYR A 130 -2.68 4.49 -10.49
N VAL A 131 -3.07 3.47 -11.25
CA VAL A 131 -3.65 2.25 -10.70
C VAL A 131 -2.49 1.35 -10.31
N LEU A 132 -2.62 0.68 -9.18
CA LEU A 132 -1.61 -0.27 -8.71
C LEU A 132 -1.49 -1.44 -9.68
N CYS A 133 -0.28 -1.71 -10.15
CA CYS A 133 0.05 -2.87 -10.98
C CYS A 133 0.87 -3.86 -10.20
#